data_ed3b91159692964ad83c734cfa318e9d
#
_entry.id   ed3b91159692964ad83c734cfa318e9d
#
_cell.length_a   1.000
_cell.length_b   1.000
_cell.length_c   1.000
_cell.angle_alpha   90.00
_cell.angle_beta   90.00
_cell.angle_gamma   90.00
#
_symmetry.space_group_name_H-M   'P 1'
#
loop_
_entity.id
_entity.type
_entity.pdbx_description
1 polymer ?
#
loop_
_entity_poly.entity_id
_entity_poly.type
_entity_poly.pdbx_seq_one_letter_code
_entity_poly.pdbx_strand_id
1 'polypeptide(L)'
;MGWDTYNAYALDYNETTILTNADRLVSLGFRDLGYRVVIFDDAMTERNRSANGSLIENHSKFPSGLRSIADRLHVSGLYFGVYSSAGRFTCGGYPGSLGYETTDAQWWATLGADYLKYDNCYNEGLSGTPKLSQDRYASMSNALNSTGRQFVYSLCNWGDDKPWEWASTIANSARISGDIQDSFSMPTSSCPCGPEEYYCQLPGYGCSVVNILGKASHITSKNQPGYFNDLDMIEVGNGGMSYDEYKVHFSMWAAIKSPLILGNKLDQLSPQDYALLINPAILAISQDPAGSAIQRRIRTEVDDKDQYGFGEVQVWSGSLANGDQAVAFLNAGNASRTMQYSLVDVFGGITTNENAQKGWDLFDVWGNQTLMSNEVASQVLNGTLAVGNATGYYNASDASWAQGLNQSNPLLFGTPVGSVQGRGVLSANVPRHGIQMWRLRPQEGMRKRDEL
;
A
#
# COMPACT_ATOMS: atom_id res chain seq x y z
N MET A 1 -5.18 -2.62 5.86
CA MET A 1 -3.71 -2.63 6.00
C MET A 1 -3.29 -3.90 6.73
N GLY A 2 -2.06 -4.37 6.55
CA GLY A 2 -1.59 -5.62 7.13
C GLY A 2 -0.09 -5.83 7.05
N TRP A 3 0.31 -7.08 7.23
CA TRP A 3 1.67 -7.56 7.13
C TRP A 3 1.66 -8.92 6.42
N ASP A 4 2.64 -9.15 5.56
CA ASP A 4 2.80 -10.36 4.75
C ASP A 4 4.21 -10.94 4.96
N THR A 5 4.33 -12.25 4.98
CA THR A 5 5.58 -12.96 5.24
C THR A 5 6.59 -12.88 4.09
N TYR A 6 6.13 -12.72 2.83
CA TYR A 6 6.94 -13.09 1.66
C TYR A 6 8.23 -12.29 1.51
N ASN A 7 8.14 -10.94 1.48
CA ASN A 7 9.32 -10.12 1.20
C ASN A 7 10.38 -10.18 2.32
N ALA A 8 9.95 -10.46 3.56
CA ALA A 8 10.85 -10.62 4.71
C ALA A 8 11.45 -12.02 4.85
N TYR A 9 10.72 -13.06 4.47
CA TYR A 9 11.06 -14.45 4.81
C TYR A 9 10.95 -15.43 3.63
N ALA A 10 10.42 -15.02 2.48
CA ALA A 10 10.11 -15.89 1.35
C ALA A 10 9.32 -17.13 1.80
N LEU A 11 9.81 -18.32 1.48
CA LEU A 11 9.19 -19.57 1.91
C LEU A 11 9.67 -20.06 3.28
N ASP A 12 10.62 -19.36 3.92
CA ASP A 12 11.26 -19.77 5.18
C ASP A 12 10.65 -19.03 6.40
N TYR A 13 9.39 -19.31 6.67
CA TYR A 13 8.69 -18.83 7.85
C TYR A 13 7.92 -19.98 8.53
N ASN A 14 7.58 -19.82 9.80
CA ASN A 14 6.91 -20.81 10.62
C ASN A 14 6.02 -20.13 11.70
N GLU A 15 5.40 -20.94 12.53
CA GLU A 15 4.54 -20.46 13.62
C GLU A 15 5.21 -19.41 14.50
N THR A 16 6.47 -19.60 14.88
CA THR A 16 7.21 -18.64 15.68
C THR A 16 7.40 -17.31 14.96
N THR A 17 7.74 -17.34 13.66
CA THR A 17 7.84 -16.15 12.81
C THR A 17 6.54 -15.36 12.80
N ILE A 18 5.42 -16.05 12.58
CA ILE A 18 4.08 -15.44 12.56
C ILE A 18 3.75 -14.80 13.90
N LEU A 19 3.87 -15.56 14.98
CA LEU A 19 3.47 -15.09 16.30
C LEU A 19 4.34 -13.94 16.81
N THR A 20 5.65 -13.98 16.51
CA THR A 20 6.56 -12.86 16.85
C THR A 20 6.14 -11.58 16.14
N ASN A 21 5.88 -11.62 14.83
CA ASN A 21 5.45 -10.43 14.09
C ASN A 21 4.03 -9.98 14.47
N ALA A 22 3.11 -10.91 14.75
CA ALA A 22 1.78 -10.57 15.26
C ALA A 22 1.84 -9.86 16.63
N ASP A 23 2.67 -10.35 17.56
CA ASP A 23 2.90 -9.70 18.85
C ASP A 23 3.54 -8.30 18.67
N ARG A 24 4.40 -8.11 17.67
CA ARG A 24 4.95 -6.80 17.29
C ARG A 24 3.91 -5.87 16.68
N LEU A 25 3.02 -6.35 15.81
CA LEU A 25 1.92 -5.54 15.30
C LEU A 25 1.07 -4.94 16.43
N VAL A 26 0.87 -5.69 17.51
CA VAL A 26 0.12 -5.22 18.68
C VAL A 26 0.97 -4.29 19.55
N SER A 27 2.18 -4.72 19.97
CA SER A 27 3.00 -3.99 20.95
C SER A 27 3.56 -2.68 20.40
N LEU A 28 3.79 -2.59 19.08
CA LEU A 28 4.26 -1.38 18.41
C LEU A 28 3.10 -0.49 17.91
N GLY A 29 1.85 -0.84 18.21
CA GLY A 29 0.66 -0.03 17.88
C GLY A 29 0.21 -0.10 16.43
N PHE A 30 0.81 -0.89 15.58
CA PHE A 30 0.40 -1.05 14.18
C PHE A 30 -1.06 -1.53 14.06
N ARG A 31 -1.49 -2.49 14.91
CA ARG A 31 -2.89 -2.96 14.97
C ARG A 31 -3.86 -1.79 15.16
N ASP A 32 -3.57 -0.88 16.09
CA ASP A 32 -4.45 0.22 16.46
C ASP A 32 -4.43 1.37 15.44
N LEU A 33 -3.43 1.38 14.56
CA LEU A 33 -3.39 2.20 13.34
C LEU A 33 -4.17 1.55 12.18
N GLY A 34 -4.57 0.27 12.29
CA GLY A 34 -5.33 -0.45 11.29
C GLY A 34 -4.55 -1.50 10.48
N TYR A 35 -3.27 -1.77 10.79
CA TYR A 35 -2.53 -2.89 10.21
C TYR A 35 -2.95 -4.19 10.90
N ARG A 36 -4.04 -4.78 10.45
CA ARG A 36 -4.70 -5.87 11.16
C ARG A 36 -4.60 -7.22 10.49
N VAL A 37 -4.35 -7.30 9.19
CA VAL A 37 -4.26 -8.58 8.48
C VAL A 37 -2.85 -9.13 8.61
N VAL A 38 -2.72 -10.39 9.04
CA VAL A 38 -1.48 -11.18 9.04
C VAL A 38 -1.59 -12.23 7.95
N ILE A 39 -0.86 -12.03 6.85
CA ILE A 39 -0.93 -12.89 5.67
C ILE A 39 0.18 -13.94 5.73
N PHE A 40 -0.24 -15.20 5.74
CA PHE A 40 0.63 -16.36 5.57
C PHE A 40 0.75 -16.59 4.06
N ASP A 41 1.86 -16.18 3.49
CA ASP A 41 2.13 -16.32 2.06
C ASP A 41 2.42 -17.79 1.70
N ASP A 42 3.04 -18.07 0.59
CA ASP A 42 3.27 -19.39 0.06
C ASP A 42 3.99 -20.35 1.05
N ALA A 43 3.75 -21.64 0.93
CA ALA A 43 4.31 -22.71 1.77
C ALA A 43 3.65 -22.93 3.15
N MET A 44 2.40 -22.51 3.35
CA MET A 44 1.66 -22.84 4.59
C MET A 44 1.09 -24.25 4.60
N THR A 45 1.05 -24.92 3.45
CA THR A 45 0.51 -26.28 3.28
C THR A 45 1.61 -27.29 2.94
N GLU A 46 1.27 -28.58 2.98
CA GLU A 46 2.11 -29.63 2.41
C GLU A 46 2.15 -29.57 0.89
N ARG A 47 3.17 -30.18 0.28
CA ARG A 47 3.35 -30.18 -1.19
C ARG A 47 2.35 -31.05 -1.94
N ASN A 48 1.55 -31.83 -1.26
CA ASN A 48 0.54 -32.70 -1.85
C ASN A 48 -0.80 -32.48 -1.18
N ARG A 49 -1.87 -32.66 -1.93
CA ARG A 49 -3.22 -32.77 -1.40
C ARG A 49 -3.45 -34.14 -0.78
N SER A 50 -4.40 -34.23 0.12
CA SER A 50 -4.91 -35.49 0.66
C SER A 50 -5.63 -36.33 -0.43
N ALA A 51 -5.91 -37.57 -0.13
CA ALA A 51 -6.58 -38.49 -1.07
C ALA A 51 -7.98 -37.98 -1.51
N ASN A 52 -8.65 -37.16 -0.70
CA ASN A 52 -9.94 -36.57 -1.05
C ASN A 52 -9.82 -35.19 -1.72
N GLY A 53 -8.59 -34.76 -2.06
CA GLY A 53 -8.33 -33.50 -2.75
C GLY A 53 -8.17 -32.26 -1.86
N SER A 54 -8.32 -32.37 -0.54
CA SER A 54 -8.15 -31.24 0.38
C SER A 54 -6.69 -30.84 0.56
N LEU A 55 -6.44 -29.56 0.83
CA LEU A 55 -5.15 -29.08 1.32
C LEU A 55 -4.81 -29.73 2.66
N ILE A 56 -3.53 -29.87 2.95
CA ILE A 56 -3.00 -30.43 4.20
C ILE A 56 -2.15 -29.35 4.87
N GLU A 57 -2.39 -29.07 6.14
CA GLU A 57 -1.57 -28.14 6.93
C GLU A 57 -0.13 -28.64 7.03
N ASN A 58 0.83 -27.73 6.93
CA ASN A 58 2.23 -28.08 7.17
C ASN A 58 2.53 -28.06 8.68
N HIS A 59 2.27 -29.19 9.35
CA HIS A 59 2.47 -29.30 10.80
C HIS A 59 3.94 -29.22 11.24
N SER A 60 4.90 -29.39 10.32
CA SER A 60 6.31 -29.15 10.65
C SER A 60 6.61 -27.66 10.82
N LYS A 61 5.93 -26.80 10.10
CA LYS A 61 6.00 -25.34 10.23
C LYS A 61 5.03 -24.78 11.28
N PHE A 62 3.84 -25.38 11.38
CA PHE A 62 2.73 -24.94 12.23
C PHE A 62 2.27 -26.06 13.18
N PRO A 63 3.06 -26.40 14.19
CA PRO A 63 2.79 -27.55 15.07
C PRO A 63 1.49 -27.40 15.86
N SER A 64 1.05 -26.19 16.18
CA SER A 64 -0.24 -25.93 16.87
C SER A 64 -1.46 -26.01 15.95
N GLY A 65 -1.25 -26.11 14.62
CA GLY A 65 -2.27 -26.06 13.58
C GLY A 65 -2.72 -24.64 13.24
N LEU A 66 -3.08 -24.44 11.96
CA LEU A 66 -3.46 -23.11 11.44
C LEU A 66 -4.70 -22.53 12.14
N ARG A 67 -5.67 -23.38 12.51
CA ARG A 67 -6.86 -22.94 13.24
C ARG A 67 -6.51 -22.33 14.60
N SER A 68 -5.63 -22.99 15.36
CA SER A 68 -5.21 -22.48 16.68
C SER A 68 -4.51 -21.13 16.56
N ILE A 69 -3.68 -20.95 15.52
CA ILE A 69 -2.98 -19.68 15.26
C ILE A 69 -3.99 -18.61 14.85
N ALA A 70 -4.95 -18.93 13.96
CA ALA A 70 -6.01 -18.00 13.58
C ALA A 70 -6.82 -17.50 14.80
N ASP A 71 -7.21 -18.41 15.68
CA ASP A 71 -7.94 -18.04 16.91
C ASP A 71 -7.10 -17.12 17.82
N ARG A 72 -5.79 -17.34 17.93
CA ARG A 72 -4.86 -16.46 18.66
C ARG A 72 -4.76 -15.07 18.02
N LEU A 73 -4.68 -15.00 16.70
CA LEU A 73 -4.68 -13.72 15.97
C LEU A 73 -5.98 -12.96 16.23
N HIS A 74 -7.14 -13.62 16.15
CA HIS A 74 -8.45 -13.01 16.39
C HIS A 74 -8.58 -12.49 17.83
N VAL A 75 -8.13 -13.24 18.82
CA VAL A 75 -8.09 -12.79 20.23
C VAL A 75 -7.27 -11.52 20.38
N SER A 76 -6.20 -11.37 19.58
CA SER A 76 -5.34 -10.18 19.57
C SER A 76 -5.91 -9.01 18.73
N GLY A 77 -7.11 -9.17 18.12
CA GLY A 77 -7.73 -8.17 17.25
C GLY A 77 -7.10 -8.08 15.87
N LEU A 78 -6.39 -9.13 15.44
CA LEU A 78 -5.80 -9.30 14.13
C LEU A 78 -6.65 -10.26 13.28
N TYR A 79 -6.50 -10.19 11.97
CA TYR A 79 -7.17 -11.05 11.00
C TYR A 79 -6.20 -12.05 10.38
N PHE A 80 -6.70 -13.23 10.09
CA PHE A 80 -5.93 -14.31 9.46
C PHE A 80 -6.05 -14.25 7.94
N GLY A 81 -4.92 -14.02 7.25
CA GLY A 81 -4.81 -14.05 5.79
C GLY A 81 -4.13 -15.33 5.31
N VAL A 82 -4.63 -15.86 4.21
CA VAL A 82 -4.11 -17.04 3.53
C VAL A 82 -3.68 -16.74 2.10
N TYR A 83 -2.88 -17.61 1.52
CA TYR A 83 -2.37 -17.52 0.16
C TYR A 83 -2.68 -18.77 -0.66
N SER A 84 -2.95 -18.59 -1.95
CA SER A 84 -2.96 -19.64 -2.95
C SER A 84 -2.75 -19.06 -4.35
N SER A 85 -2.85 -19.87 -5.40
CA SER A 85 -2.78 -19.44 -6.79
C SER A 85 -4.00 -19.89 -7.58
N ALA A 86 -4.43 -19.04 -8.52
CA ALA A 86 -5.42 -19.35 -9.55
C ALA A 86 -4.82 -20.26 -10.64
N GLY A 87 -4.03 -21.23 -10.23
CA GLY A 87 -3.32 -22.16 -11.06
C GLY A 87 -3.21 -23.53 -10.41
N ARG A 88 -2.60 -24.46 -11.13
CA ARG A 88 -2.39 -25.84 -10.66
C ARG A 88 -1.47 -25.90 -9.45
N PHE A 89 -0.48 -25.01 -9.42
CA PHE A 89 0.47 -24.88 -8.33
C PHE A 89 0.61 -23.41 -7.91
N THR A 90 1.04 -23.20 -6.69
CA THR A 90 1.52 -21.89 -6.22
C THR A 90 2.88 -21.57 -6.83
N CYS A 91 3.37 -20.33 -6.69
CA CYS A 91 4.67 -19.94 -7.23
C CYS A 91 5.83 -20.73 -6.61
N GLY A 92 5.72 -21.14 -5.34
CA GLY A 92 6.67 -22.01 -4.65
C GLY A 92 6.48 -23.51 -4.92
N GLY A 93 5.54 -23.90 -5.82
CA GLY A 93 5.29 -25.29 -6.23
C GLY A 93 4.48 -26.11 -5.22
N TYR A 94 3.69 -25.46 -4.39
CA TYR A 94 2.68 -26.09 -3.53
C TYR A 94 1.36 -26.24 -4.28
N PRO A 95 0.36 -26.98 -3.77
CA PRO A 95 -0.93 -27.12 -4.46
C PRO A 95 -1.63 -25.76 -4.62
N GLY A 96 -1.87 -25.36 -5.86
CA GLY A 96 -2.74 -24.24 -6.20
C GLY A 96 -4.20 -24.65 -6.22
N SER A 97 -5.11 -23.70 -6.38
CA SER A 97 -6.56 -23.94 -6.19
C SER A 97 -7.34 -24.11 -7.50
N LEU A 98 -6.70 -24.08 -8.67
CA LEU A 98 -7.39 -24.27 -9.95
C LEU A 98 -8.08 -25.64 -10.00
N GLY A 99 -9.41 -25.63 -10.11
CA GLY A 99 -10.26 -26.82 -10.08
C GLY A 99 -10.60 -27.33 -8.67
N TYR A 100 -10.14 -26.64 -7.61
CA TYR A 100 -10.40 -26.97 -6.21
C TYR A 100 -10.96 -25.77 -5.44
N GLU A 101 -11.42 -24.71 -6.12
CA GLU A 101 -11.78 -23.42 -5.53
C GLU A 101 -12.81 -23.60 -4.40
N THR A 102 -13.85 -24.37 -4.63
CA THR A 102 -14.90 -24.62 -3.62
C THR A 102 -14.36 -25.38 -2.41
N THR A 103 -13.53 -26.39 -2.63
CA THR A 103 -12.94 -27.21 -1.56
C THR A 103 -12.02 -26.37 -0.69
N ASP A 104 -11.15 -25.58 -1.33
CA ASP A 104 -10.16 -24.75 -0.65
C ASP A 104 -10.80 -23.58 0.08
N ALA A 105 -11.76 -22.89 -0.54
CA ALA A 105 -12.52 -21.81 0.10
C ALA A 105 -13.25 -22.30 1.36
N GLN A 106 -13.90 -23.46 1.28
CA GLN A 106 -14.56 -24.06 2.43
C GLN A 106 -13.57 -24.43 3.54
N TRP A 107 -12.40 -24.97 3.18
CA TRP A 107 -11.35 -25.28 4.14
C TRP A 107 -10.85 -24.04 4.86
N TRP A 108 -10.51 -22.96 4.13
CA TRP A 108 -10.10 -21.68 4.74
C TRP A 108 -11.18 -21.08 5.62
N ALA A 109 -12.46 -21.16 5.22
CA ALA A 109 -13.56 -20.71 6.05
C ALA A 109 -13.62 -21.48 7.40
N THR A 110 -13.38 -22.80 7.40
CA THR A 110 -13.32 -23.60 8.64
C THR A 110 -12.12 -23.24 9.51
N LEU A 111 -11.01 -22.77 8.92
CA LEU A 111 -9.85 -22.27 9.66
C LEU A 111 -10.07 -20.87 10.21
N GLY A 112 -11.10 -20.16 9.78
CA GLY A 112 -11.36 -18.80 10.20
C GLY A 112 -10.59 -17.73 9.42
N ALA A 113 -10.21 -18.01 8.16
CA ALA A 113 -9.51 -17.04 7.33
C ALA A 113 -10.42 -15.85 6.96
N ASP A 114 -9.83 -14.65 6.91
CA ASP A 114 -10.50 -13.37 6.66
C ASP A 114 -10.01 -12.69 5.37
N TYR A 115 -8.87 -13.15 4.83
CA TYR A 115 -8.22 -12.54 3.67
C TYR A 115 -7.62 -13.66 2.81
N LEU A 116 -7.72 -13.51 1.49
CA LEU A 116 -7.06 -14.38 0.53
C LEU A 116 -6.21 -13.55 -0.43
N LYS A 117 -4.88 -13.78 -0.47
CA LYS A 117 -4.00 -13.40 -1.56
C LYS A 117 -4.01 -14.51 -2.61
N TYR A 118 -4.41 -14.20 -3.84
CA TYR A 118 -4.65 -15.21 -4.87
C TYR A 118 -3.84 -14.93 -6.12
N ASP A 119 -2.79 -15.73 -6.31
CA ASP A 119 -1.71 -15.50 -7.27
C ASP A 119 -2.02 -16.04 -8.68
N ASN A 120 -1.06 -15.85 -9.61
CA ASN A 120 -1.21 -16.11 -11.05
C ASN A 120 -0.34 -17.26 -11.59
N CYS A 121 0.47 -17.89 -10.74
CA CYS A 121 1.40 -18.93 -11.15
C CYS A 121 0.67 -20.19 -11.65
N TYR A 122 1.24 -20.86 -12.64
CA TYR A 122 0.77 -22.14 -13.21
C TYR A 122 -0.71 -22.12 -13.64
N ASN A 123 -1.12 -21.03 -14.30
CA ASN A 123 -2.51 -20.78 -14.73
C ASN A 123 -2.99 -21.64 -15.92
N GLU A 124 -2.17 -22.59 -16.39
CA GLU A 124 -2.49 -23.56 -17.46
C GLU A 124 -2.96 -22.88 -18.78
N GLY A 125 -2.49 -21.66 -19.04
CA GLY A 125 -2.87 -20.90 -20.23
C GLY A 125 -4.25 -20.21 -20.15
N LEU A 126 -4.88 -20.23 -18.96
CA LEU A 126 -6.14 -19.51 -18.72
C LEU A 126 -5.89 -18.03 -18.43
N SER A 127 -5.13 -17.38 -19.32
CA SER A 127 -4.70 -15.97 -19.29
C SER A 127 -4.48 -15.47 -20.73
N GLY A 128 -4.07 -14.21 -20.91
CA GLY A 128 -3.82 -13.60 -22.21
C GLY A 128 -5.01 -12.81 -22.76
N THR A 129 -6.14 -12.81 -22.08
CA THR A 129 -7.24 -11.86 -22.29
C THR A 129 -7.94 -11.53 -20.98
N PRO A 130 -8.50 -10.29 -20.83
CA PRO A 130 -9.26 -9.91 -19.63
C PRO A 130 -10.35 -10.90 -19.26
N LYS A 131 -11.05 -11.44 -20.24
CA LYS A 131 -12.16 -12.39 -20.02
C LYS A 131 -11.68 -13.72 -19.43
N LEU A 132 -10.59 -14.30 -19.94
CA LEU A 132 -10.04 -15.55 -19.42
C LEU A 132 -9.57 -15.41 -17.98
N SER A 133 -8.83 -14.35 -17.69
CA SER A 133 -8.38 -14.06 -16.33
C SER A 133 -9.55 -13.76 -15.40
N GLN A 134 -10.51 -12.93 -15.83
CA GLN A 134 -11.69 -12.65 -15.01
C GLN A 134 -12.47 -13.91 -14.65
N ASP A 135 -12.73 -14.80 -15.61
CA ASP A 135 -13.48 -16.04 -15.36
C ASP A 135 -12.75 -16.97 -14.37
N ARG A 136 -11.44 -17.10 -14.53
CA ARG A 136 -10.60 -17.88 -13.65
C ARG A 136 -10.62 -17.37 -12.21
N TYR A 137 -10.44 -16.05 -12.01
CA TYR A 137 -10.49 -15.42 -10.68
C TYR A 137 -11.92 -15.38 -10.11
N ALA A 138 -12.94 -15.23 -10.95
CA ALA A 138 -14.34 -15.24 -10.54
C ALA A 138 -14.77 -16.61 -9.94
N SER A 139 -14.18 -17.72 -10.39
CA SER A 139 -14.43 -19.05 -9.82
C SER A 139 -14.12 -19.06 -8.31
N MET A 140 -12.99 -18.50 -7.89
CA MET A 140 -12.65 -18.38 -6.48
C MET A 140 -13.54 -17.36 -5.74
N SER A 141 -13.86 -16.21 -6.36
CA SER A 141 -14.78 -15.24 -5.76
C SER A 141 -16.14 -15.89 -5.41
N ASN A 142 -16.70 -16.65 -6.35
CA ASN A 142 -17.95 -17.39 -6.15
C ASN A 142 -17.82 -18.44 -5.04
N ALA A 143 -16.69 -19.15 -4.99
CA ALA A 143 -16.41 -20.15 -3.96
C ALA A 143 -16.33 -19.51 -2.57
N LEU A 144 -15.60 -18.41 -2.41
CA LEU A 144 -15.51 -17.67 -1.15
C LEU A 144 -16.88 -17.17 -0.68
N ASN A 145 -17.67 -16.58 -1.58
CA ASN A 145 -19.02 -16.09 -1.28
C ASN A 145 -19.94 -17.23 -0.84
N SER A 146 -19.81 -18.42 -1.40
CA SER A 146 -20.66 -19.58 -1.05
C SER A 146 -20.34 -20.18 0.32
N THR A 147 -19.21 -19.84 0.94
CA THR A 147 -18.88 -20.28 2.31
C THR A 147 -19.73 -19.62 3.39
N GLY A 148 -20.35 -18.49 3.11
CA GLY A 148 -21.05 -17.64 4.07
C GLY A 148 -20.15 -16.84 5.00
N ARG A 149 -18.81 -16.97 4.90
CA ARG A 149 -17.83 -16.15 5.62
C ARG A 149 -17.38 -14.97 4.76
N GLN A 150 -17.16 -13.81 5.38
CA GLN A 150 -16.62 -12.66 4.69
C GLN A 150 -15.10 -12.81 4.49
N PHE A 151 -14.64 -12.54 3.28
CA PHE A 151 -13.23 -12.49 2.93
C PHE A 151 -12.91 -11.16 2.25
N VAL A 152 -11.75 -10.59 2.56
CA VAL A 152 -11.09 -9.63 1.67
C VAL A 152 -10.36 -10.46 0.61
N TYR A 153 -10.76 -10.30 -0.64
CA TYR A 153 -10.18 -11.04 -1.77
C TYR A 153 -9.25 -10.14 -2.57
N SER A 154 -7.97 -10.49 -2.59
CA SER A 154 -6.88 -9.74 -3.22
C SER A 154 -6.25 -10.56 -4.34
N LEU A 155 -6.30 -10.03 -5.55
CA LEU A 155 -5.74 -10.66 -6.74
C LEU A 155 -4.27 -10.29 -6.89
N CYS A 156 -3.41 -11.29 -7.05
CA CYS A 156 -1.99 -11.12 -7.30
C CYS A 156 -1.66 -11.55 -8.74
N ASN A 157 -2.31 -10.94 -9.72
CA ASN A 157 -2.14 -11.31 -11.14
C ASN A 157 -1.15 -10.40 -11.89
N TRP A 158 -0.30 -9.64 -11.19
CA TRP A 158 0.84 -8.86 -11.69
C TRP A 158 0.50 -7.80 -12.74
N GLY A 159 -0.76 -7.40 -12.84
CA GLY A 159 -1.23 -6.48 -13.89
C GLY A 159 -1.54 -7.15 -15.21
N ASP A 160 -1.34 -8.47 -15.33
CA ASP A 160 -1.69 -9.23 -16.52
C ASP A 160 -3.18 -9.09 -16.85
N ASP A 161 -3.49 -8.93 -18.14
CA ASP A 161 -4.87 -8.81 -18.63
C ASP A 161 -5.66 -7.63 -18.00
N LYS A 162 -4.97 -6.57 -17.56
CA LYS A 162 -5.53 -5.29 -17.09
C LYS A 162 -6.59 -5.47 -15.98
N PRO A 163 -6.23 -5.98 -14.80
CA PRO A 163 -7.19 -6.25 -13.71
C PRO A 163 -7.98 -5.02 -13.28
N TRP A 164 -7.44 -3.82 -13.41
CA TRP A 164 -8.13 -2.56 -13.11
C TRP A 164 -9.38 -2.31 -13.96
N GLU A 165 -9.61 -3.06 -15.05
CA GLU A 165 -10.81 -2.95 -15.88
C GLU A 165 -11.95 -3.87 -15.43
N TRP A 166 -11.65 -4.96 -14.71
CA TRP A 166 -12.64 -5.99 -14.39
C TRP A 166 -12.65 -6.47 -12.94
N ALA A 167 -11.52 -6.38 -12.21
CA ALA A 167 -11.39 -7.00 -10.91
C ALA A 167 -12.31 -6.39 -9.83
N SER A 168 -12.71 -5.11 -9.95
CA SER A 168 -13.64 -4.47 -9.01
C SER A 168 -15.01 -5.14 -8.92
N THR A 169 -15.37 -5.98 -9.89
CA THR A 169 -16.63 -6.74 -9.90
C THR A 169 -16.57 -8.04 -9.09
N ILE A 170 -15.37 -8.50 -8.75
CA ILE A 170 -15.16 -9.82 -8.12
C ILE A 170 -14.20 -9.79 -6.93
N ALA A 171 -13.44 -8.73 -6.72
CA ALA A 171 -12.38 -8.64 -5.71
C ALA A 171 -12.31 -7.25 -5.06
N ASN A 172 -11.53 -7.15 -3.98
CA ASN A 172 -11.33 -5.91 -3.22
C ASN A 172 -10.03 -5.18 -3.59
N SER A 173 -9.06 -5.89 -4.15
CA SER A 173 -7.83 -5.30 -4.70
C SER A 173 -7.23 -6.19 -5.78
N ALA A 174 -6.38 -5.62 -6.62
CA ALA A 174 -5.60 -6.37 -7.58
C ALA A 174 -4.23 -5.72 -7.81
N ARG A 175 -3.18 -6.54 -7.82
CA ARG A 175 -1.82 -6.15 -8.17
C ARG A 175 -1.76 -5.62 -9.60
N ILE A 176 -1.09 -4.49 -9.76
CA ILE A 176 -0.97 -3.81 -11.06
C ILE A 176 0.34 -4.08 -11.78
N SER A 177 1.29 -4.69 -11.10
CA SER A 177 2.66 -4.95 -11.58
C SER A 177 3.17 -6.30 -11.09
N GLY A 178 4.28 -6.78 -11.63
CA GLY A 178 5.08 -7.82 -11.02
C GLY A 178 5.55 -7.42 -9.61
N ASP A 179 6.28 -8.33 -8.95
CA ASP A 179 6.66 -8.16 -7.54
C ASP A 179 7.62 -6.99 -7.34
N ILE A 180 7.35 -6.19 -6.32
CA ILE A 180 8.22 -5.09 -5.93
C ILE A 180 9.56 -5.63 -5.44
N GLN A 181 10.61 -4.89 -5.74
CA GLN A 181 11.92 -5.07 -5.16
C GLN A 181 12.26 -3.89 -4.27
N ASP A 182 13.03 -4.11 -3.22
CA ASP A 182 13.53 -3.07 -2.35
C ASP A 182 14.55 -2.20 -3.09
N SER A 183 14.07 -1.47 -4.10
CA SER A 183 14.87 -0.58 -4.93
C SER A 183 14.06 0.59 -5.48
N PHE A 184 14.68 1.76 -5.59
CA PHE A 184 14.03 2.96 -6.05
C PHE A 184 13.82 2.97 -7.57
N SER A 185 14.87 2.73 -8.36
CA SER A 185 14.88 2.87 -9.83
C SER A 185 15.59 1.74 -10.56
N MET A 186 16.16 0.75 -9.84
CA MET A 186 16.97 -0.30 -10.45
C MET A 186 16.16 -1.12 -11.46
N PRO A 187 16.63 -1.29 -12.70
CA PRO A 187 15.95 -2.10 -13.69
C PRO A 187 16.06 -3.60 -13.36
N THR A 188 15.00 -4.35 -13.62
CA THR A 188 15.00 -5.81 -13.54
C THR A 188 14.25 -6.41 -14.73
N SER A 189 14.61 -7.64 -15.12
CA SER A 189 13.90 -8.38 -16.17
C SER A 189 12.61 -9.04 -15.69
N SER A 190 12.32 -8.99 -14.39
CA SER A 190 11.19 -9.70 -13.79
C SER A 190 9.89 -8.91 -13.72
N CYS A 191 9.89 -7.65 -14.14
CA CYS A 191 8.68 -6.84 -14.17
C CYS A 191 8.02 -6.93 -15.55
N PRO A 192 6.94 -7.70 -15.72
CA PRO A 192 6.24 -7.77 -16.99
C PRO A 192 5.58 -6.44 -17.32
N CYS A 193 5.87 -5.94 -18.52
CA CYS A 193 5.38 -4.66 -19.01
C CYS A 193 4.51 -4.87 -20.24
N GLY A 194 3.30 -4.33 -20.24
CA GLY A 194 2.47 -4.24 -21.44
C GLY A 194 3.07 -3.23 -22.43
N PRO A 195 2.95 -3.46 -23.76
CA PRO A 195 3.52 -2.57 -24.77
C PRO A 195 2.88 -1.17 -24.82
N GLU A 196 1.73 -0.99 -24.17
CA GLU A 196 1.00 0.27 -24.12
C GLU A 196 1.38 1.15 -22.93
N GLU A 197 2.21 0.65 -22.01
CA GLU A 197 2.60 1.35 -20.80
C GLU A 197 3.92 2.08 -21.02
N TYR A 198 3.90 3.40 -20.98
CA TYR A 198 5.04 4.26 -21.32
C TYR A 198 6.34 3.85 -20.61
N TYR A 199 6.27 3.59 -19.29
CA TYR A 199 7.44 3.21 -18.49
C TYR A 199 7.97 1.82 -18.80
N CYS A 200 7.13 0.96 -19.30
CA CYS A 200 7.50 -0.38 -19.70
C CYS A 200 8.17 -0.46 -21.06
N GLN A 201 8.14 0.61 -21.82
CA GLN A 201 8.87 0.74 -23.07
C GLN A 201 10.33 1.18 -22.87
N LEU A 202 10.69 1.63 -21.67
CA LEU A 202 12.06 1.99 -21.32
C LEU A 202 12.83 0.70 -21.04
N PRO A 203 13.90 0.38 -21.78
CA PRO A 203 14.69 -0.82 -21.57
C PRO A 203 15.21 -0.92 -20.14
N GLY A 204 15.02 -2.07 -19.52
CA GLY A 204 15.62 -2.38 -18.24
C GLY A 204 14.86 -1.91 -16.99
N TYR A 205 13.68 -1.33 -17.09
CA TYR A 205 12.89 -0.97 -15.91
C TYR A 205 12.11 -2.19 -15.40
N GLY A 206 12.48 -2.65 -14.21
CA GLY A 206 11.77 -3.69 -13.47
C GLY A 206 10.77 -3.11 -12.47
N CYS A 207 10.34 -3.92 -11.49
CA CYS A 207 9.36 -3.55 -10.47
C CYS A 207 10.00 -2.75 -9.32
N SER A 208 10.76 -1.72 -9.64
CA SER A 208 11.19 -0.70 -8.69
C SER A 208 10.05 0.25 -8.35
N VAL A 209 10.23 1.03 -7.29
CA VAL A 209 9.24 2.02 -6.83
C VAL A 209 8.80 2.94 -7.98
N VAL A 210 9.73 3.55 -8.71
CA VAL A 210 9.38 4.49 -9.79
C VAL A 210 8.75 3.81 -10.99
N ASN A 211 9.08 2.54 -11.27
CA ASN A 211 8.43 1.78 -12.34
C ASN A 211 6.95 1.52 -12.00
N ILE A 212 6.68 1.06 -10.78
CA ILE A 212 5.31 0.82 -10.30
C ILE A 212 4.51 2.12 -10.27
N LEU A 213 5.10 3.24 -9.83
CA LEU A 213 4.45 4.56 -9.89
C LEU A 213 4.13 5.00 -11.32
N GLY A 214 5.01 4.68 -12.26
CA GLY A 214 4.76 4.89 -13.68
C GLY A 214 3.50 4.20 -14.15
N LYS A 215 3.36 2.91 -13.88
CA LYS A 215 2.17 2.11 -14.19
C LYS A 215 0.92 2.66 -13.47
N ALA A 216 1.01 2.90 -12.17
CA ALA A 216 -0.07 3.41 -11.35
C ALA A 216 -0.63 4.73 -11.88
N SER A 217 0.22 5.62 -12.41
CA SER A 217 -0.17 6.96 -12.85
C SER A 217 -1.28 7.00 -13.90
N HIS A 218 -1.42 5.93 -14.68
CA HIS A 218 -2.44 5.82 -15.74
C HIS A 218 -3.78 5.28 -15.24
N ILE A 219 -3.80 4.67 -14.06
CA ILE A 219 -4.97 3.91 -13.56
C ILE A 219 -5.44 4.34 -12.16
N THR A 220 -4.91 5.43 -11.61
CA THR A 220 -5.33 5.93 -10.29
C THR A 220 -6.83 6.21 -10.21
N SER A 221 -7.46 6.60 -11.32
CA SER A 221 -8.90 6.85 -11.41
C SER A 221 -9.76 5.59 -11.29
N LYS A 222 -9.16 4.40 -11.34
CA LYS A 222 -9.87 3.11 -11.17
C LYS A 222 -10.04 2.71 -9.70
N ASN A 223 -9.35 3.38 -8.78
CA ASN A 223 -9.57 3.21 -7.35
C ASN A 223 -10.95 3.73 -6.93
N GLN A 224 -11.64 2.97 -6.10
CA GLN A 224 -12.93 3.34 -5.55
C GLN A 224 -13.15 2.65 -4.20
N PRO A 225 -14.02 3.18 -3.32
CA PRO A 225 -14.39 2.48 -2.10
C PRO A 225 -14.82 1.04 -2.37
N GLY A 226 -14.16 0.08 -1.72
CA GLY A 226 -14.37 -1.36 -1.90
C GLY A 226 -13.43 -2.04 -2.89
N TYR A 227 -12.74 -1.28 -3.75
CA TYR A 227 -11.71 -1.81 -4.67
C TYR A 227 -10.54 -0.84 -4.84
N PHE A 228 -9.32 -1.32 -4.65
CA PHE A 228 -8.11 -0.54 -4.80
C PHE A 228 -7.06 -1.27 -5.66
N ASN A 229 -6.38 -0.52 -6.53
CA ASN A 229 -5.18 -1.00 -7.20
C ASN A 229 -4.08 -1.24 -6.17
N ASP A 230 -3.49 -2.42 -6.21
CA ASP A 230 -2.44 -2.84 -5.29
C ASP A 230 -1.06 -2.64 -5.95
N LEU A 231 -0.26 -1.76 -5.36
CA LEU A 231 1.08 -1.42 -5.80
C LEU A 231 2.14 -2.35 -5.20
N ASP A 232 1.71 -3.40 -4.52
CA ASP A 232 2.52 -4.36 -3.78
C ASP A 232 2.96 -3.88 -2.38
N MET A 233 3.71 -4.72 -1.68
CA MET A 233 4.10 -4.55 -0.29
C MET A 233 4.95 -3.30 -0.04
N ILE A 234 4.98 -2.89 1.22
CA ILE A 234 5.85 -1.82 1.72
C ILE A 234 7.21 -2.41 2.10
N GLU A 235 8.26 -1.91 1.45
CA GLU A 235 9.65 -2.35 1.62
C GLU A 235 10.43 -1.60 2.71
N VAL A 236 9.82 -0.63 3.38
CA VAL A 236 10.48 0.21 4.39
C VAL A 236 11.14 -0.64 5.46
N GLY A 237 12.46 -0.45 5.64
CA GLY A 237 13.24 -1.18 6.63
C GLY A 237 13.92 -2.46 6.11
N ASN A 238 13.77 -2.82 4.84
CA ASN A 238 14.46 -3.97 4.24
C ASN A 238 15.91 -3.64 3.84
N GLY A 239 16.29 -2.35 3.74
CA GLY A 239 17.68 -1.89 3.64
C GLY A 239 18.19 -1.65 2.22
N GLY A 240 17.38 -1.82 1.17
CA GLY A 240 17.75 -1.60 -0.23
C GLY A 240 17.61 -0.16 -0.71
N MET A 241 16.88 0.68 0.04
CA MET A 241 16.64 2.08 -0.29
C MET A 241 17.11 3.02 0.83
N SER A 242 17.42 4.26 0.46
CA SER A 242 17.67 5.34 1.42
C SER A 242 16.38 5.77 2.13
N TYR A 243 16.52 6.52 3.22
CA TYR A 243 15.37 7.05 3.96
C TYR A 243 14.47 7.95 3.09
N ASP A 244 15.04 8.81 2.25
CA ASP A 244 14.25 9.67 1.36
C ASP A 244 13.50 8.83 0.30
N GLU A 245 14.10 7.77 -0.21
CA GLU A 245 13.45 6.83 -1.13
C GLU A 245 12.32 6.05 -0.43
N TYR A 246 12.52 5.61 0.82
CA TYR A 246 11.44 5.03 1.63
C TYR A 246 10.31 6.02 1.92
N LYS A 247 10.62 7.30 2.13
CA LYS A 247 9.59 8.35 2.22
C LYS A 247 8.77 8.49 0.94
N VAL A 248 9.42 8.46 -0.23
CA VAL A 248 8.72 8.44 -1.52
C VAL A 248 7.81 7.24 -1.61
N HIS A 249 8.36 6.04 -1.39
CA HIS A 249 7.63 4.79 -1.45
C HIS A 249 6.37 4.82 -0.58
N PHE A 250 6.51 5.07 0.71
CA PHE A 250 5.38 5.06 1.65
C PHE A 250 4.36 6.17 1.37
N SER A 251 4.83 7.40 1.06
CA SER A 251 3.96 8.53 0.73
C SER A 251 3.09 8.26 -0.48
N MET A 252 3.68 7.72 -1.54
CA MET A 252 2.98 7.50 -2.80
C MET A 252 2.00 6.33 -2.72
N TRP A 253 2.39 5.20 -2.07
CA TRP A 253 1.45 4.11 -1.79
C TRP A 253 0.24 4.58 -0.99
N ALA A 254 0.47 5.36 0.06
CA ALA A 254 -0.61 5.95 0.87
C ALA A 254 -1.52 6.86 0.06
N ALA A 255 -0.95 7.76 -0.74
CA ALA A 255 -1.71 8.78 -1.48
C ALA A 255 -2.41 8.22 -2.74
N ILE A 256 -1.87 7.16 -3.35
CA ILE A 256 -2.52 6.45 -4.47
C ILE A 256 -3.57 5.46 -3.94
N LYS A 257 -3.70 5.29 -2.61
CA LYS A 257 -4.66 4.37 -1.98
C LYS A 257 -4.37 2.90 -2.22
N SER A 258 -3.09 2.53 -2.40
CA SER A 258 -2.70 1.12 -2.36
C SER A 258 -3.00 0.52 -0.99
N PRO A 259 -3.42 -0.74 -0.89
CA PRO A 259 -3.40 -1.44 0.38
C PRO A 259 -2.00 -1.37 1.01
N LEU A 260 -1.89 -0.86 2.24
CA LEU A 260 -0.61 -0.79 2.92
C LEU A 260 -0.35 -2.14 3.62
N ILE A 261 0.38 -3.01 2.96
CA ILE A 261 0.80 -4.32 3.48
C ILE A 261 2.31 -4.26 3.72
N LEU A 262 2.73 -4.39 4.97
CA LEU A 262 4.15 -4.38 5.35
C LEU A 262 4.81 -5.68 4.92
N GLY A 263 5.98 -5.60 4.24
CA GLY A 263 6.77 -6.74 3.78
C GLY A 263 8.12 -6.86 4.50
N ASN A 264 8.23 -6.37 5.73
CA ASN A 264 9.48 -6.27 6.48
C ASN A 264 9.48 -7.11 7.77
N LYS A 265 10.65 -7.19 8.41
CA LYS A 265 10.83 -7.83 9.72
C LYS A 265 10.56 -6.81 10.82
N LEU A 266 9.42 -6.94 11.50
CA LEU A 266 8.99 -5.97 12.50
C LEU A 266 9.87 -5.95 13.76
N ASP A 267 10.63 -7.00 14.01
CA ASP A 267 11.61 -7.10 15.11
C ASP A 267 12.98 -6.47 14.76
N GLN A 268 13.19 -6.05 13.52
CA GLN A 268 14.44 -5.47 13.02
C GLN A 268 14.29 -4.01 12.56
N LEU A 269 13.14 -3.39 12.78
CA LEU A 269 12.91 -1.99 12.39
C LEU A 269 13.88 -1.05 13.11
N SER A 270 14.47 -0.14 12.34
CA SER A 270 15.16 1.01 12.92
C SER A 270 14.16 2.01 13.53
N PRO A 271 14.57 2.86 14.49
CA PRO A 271 13.70 3.91 15.02
C PRO A 271 13.14 4.84 13.93
N GLN A 272 13.95 5.10 12.90
CA GLN A 272 13.59 5.97 11.79
C GLN A 272 12.53 5.32 10.87
N ASP A 273 12.69 4.03 10.55
CA ASP A 273 11.73 3.29 9.71
C ASP A 273 10.41 3.08 10.45
N TYR A 274 10.48 2.78 11.75
CA TYR A 274 9.29 2.67 12.58
C TYR A 274 8.50 4.00 12.60
N ALA A 275 9.16 5.13 12.87
CA ALA A 275 8.53 6.44 12.88
C ALA A 275 7.90 6.80 11.52
N LEU A 276 8.54 6.40 10.42
CA LEU A 276 8.02 6.57 9.06
C LEU A 276 6.70 5.81 8.86
N LEU A 277 6.68 4.52 9.21
CA LEU A 277 5.53 3.63 8.99
C LEU A 277 4.29 3.98 9.83
N ILE A 278 4.48 4.64 10.96
CA ILE A 278 3.38 5.02 11.85
C ILE A 278 2.98 6.49 11.72
N ASN A 279 3.54 7.26 10.77
CA ASN A 279 3.23 8.68 10.59
C ASN A 279 1.73 8.91 10.40
N PRO A 280 1.03 9.54 11.37
CA PRO A 280 -0.41 9.65 11.35
C PRO A 280 -0.93 10.58 10.24
N ALA A 281 -0.16 11.58 9.80
CA ALA A 281 -0.59 12.47 8.72
C ALA A 281 -0.60 11.77 7.35
N ILE A 282 0.38 10.89 7.09
CA ILE A 282 0.41 10.04 5.90
C ILE A 282 -0.70 8.99 5.95
N LEU A 283 -0.87 8.33 7.09
CA LEU A 283 -1.93 7.33 7.27
C LEU A 283 -3.31 7.96 7.14
N ALA A 284 -3.51 9.20 7.62
CA ALA A 284 -4.76 9.94 7.43
C ALA A 284 -5.03 10.28 5.94
N ILE A 285 -4.01 10.40 5.10
CA ILE A 285 -4.20 10.49 3.64
C ILE A 285 -4.59 9.12 3.08
N SER A 286 -3.91 8.05 3.46
CA SER A 286 -4.26 6.69 3.03
C SER A 286 -5.70 6.32 3.41
N GLN A 287 -6.10 6.58 4.63
CA GLN A 287 -7.39 6.19 5.21
C GLN A 287 -8.48 7.28 5.09
N ASP A 288 -8.24 8.30 4.24
CA ASP A 288 -9.20 9.38 4.01
C ASP A 288 -10.51 8.83 3.44
N PRO A 289 -11.68 9.19 4.03
CA PRO A 289 -12.97 8.61 3.66
C PRO A 289 -13.46 8.94 2.25
N ALA A 290 -12.87 9.95 1.59
CA ALA A 290 -13.19 10.22 0.18
C ALA A 290 -12.73 9.06 -0.74
N GLY A 291 -11.76 8.25 -0.31
CA GLY A 291 -11.27 7.08 -1.05
C GLY A 291 -10.62 7.39 -2.40
N SER A 292 -10.36 8.68 -2.70
CA SER A 292 -9.81 9.13 -3.97
C SER A 292 -8.28 9.07 -3.97
N ALA A 293 -7.70 8.46 -5.01
CA ALA A 293 -6.26 8.49 -5.23
C ALA A 293 -5.81 9.82 -5.85
N ILE A 294 -4.59 10.27 -5.51
CA ILE A 294 -3.97 11.38 -6.21
C ILE A 294 -3.61 10.99 -7.65
N GLN A 295 -3.55 11.98 -8.53
CA GLN A 295 -3.24 11.81 -9.95
C GLN A 295 -1.97 12.57 -10.31
N ARG A 296 -1.15 12.01 -11.21
CA ARG A 296 0.01 12.70 -11.74
C ARG A 296 -0.44 13.82 -12.68
N ARG A 297 -0.05 15.05 -12.38
CA ARG A 297 -0.39 16.25 -13.16
C ARG A 297 0.73 16.65 -14.11
N ILE A 298 1.97 16.52 -13.64
CA ILE A 298 3.17 16.89 -14.39
C ILE A 298 4.19 15.77 -14.27
N ARG A 299 4.89 15.53 -15.37
CA ARG A 299 6.10 14.72 -15.45
C ARG A 299 7.07 15.42 -16.38
N THR A 300 8.31 15.59 -15.93
CA THR A 300 9.36 16.20 -16.73
C THR A 300 10.67 15.44 -16.49
N GLU A 301 11.31 14.98 -17.55
CA GLU A 301 12.66 14.42 -17.47
C GLU A 301 13.67 15.48 -17.06
N VAL A 302 14.72 15.06 -16.36
CA VAL A 302 15.84 15.91 -15.94
C VAL A 302 17.17 15.33 -16.42
N ASP A 303 18.18 16.20 -16.58
CA ASP A 303 19.48 15.80 -17.15
C ASP A 303 20.33 15.02 -16.14
N ASP A 304 20.17 15.28 -14.84
CA ASP A 304 20.86 14.60 -13.75
C ASP A 304 20.22 13.23 -13.47
N LYS A 305 20.52 12.30 -14.34
CA LYS A 305 20.04 10.91 -14.26
C LYS A 305 20.89 10.10 -13.28
N ASP A 306 20.25 9.08 -12.69
CA ASP A 306 20.95 8.12 -11.85
C ASP A 306 21.82 7.14 -12.66
N GLN A 307 22.45 6.18 -11.98
CA GLN A 307 23.31 5.17 -12.60
C GLN A 307 22.58 4.24 -13.60
N TYR A 308 21.25 4.23 -13.56
CA TYR A 308 20.40 3.45 -14.47
C TYR A 308 19.85 4.29 -15.63
N GLY A 309 20.21 5.55 -15.71
CA GLY A 309 19.74 6.47 -16.75
C GLY A 309 18.34 7.03 -16.49
N PHE A 310 17.81 6.89 -15.26
CA PHE A 310 16.51 7.42 -14.85
C PHE A 310 16.69 8.76 -14.13
N GLY A 311 15.80 9.71 -14.42
CA GLY A 311 15.74 11.00 -13.75
C GLY A 311 14.58 11.82 -14.23
N GLU A 312 13.66 12.15 -13.31
CA GLU A 312 12.50 12.96 -13.61
C GLU A 312 11.96 13.67 -12.36
N VAL A 313 11.14 14.68 -12.57
CA VAL A 313 10.32 15.30 -11.53
C VAL A 313 8.84 15.10 -11.85
N GLN A 314 8.06 14.94 -10.80
CA GLN A 314 6.62 14.71 -10.92
C GLN A 314 5.86 15.62 -9.96
N VAL A 315 4.66 16.07 -10.37
CA VAL A 315 3.69 16.73 -9.52
C VAL A 315 2.42 15.89 -9.49
N TRP A 316 1.94 15.62 -8.28
CA TRP A 316 0.73 14.85 -8.05
C TRP A 316 -0.25 15.65 -7.18
N SER A 317 -1.54 15.51 -7.46
CA SER A 317 -2.59 16.10 -6.63
C SER A 317 -3.89 15.32 -6.69
N GLY A 318 -4.68 15.41 -5.62
CA GLY A 318 -6.00 14.78 -5.56
C GLY A 318 -6.80 15.25 -4.36
N SER A 319 -8.12 15.08 -4.46
CA SER A 319 -9.06 15.51 -3.44
C SER A 319 -9.06 14.57 -2.24
N LEU A 320 -9.21 15.15 -1.08
CA LEU A 320 -9.46 14.51 0.20
C LEU A 320 -10.84 14.93 0.72
N ALA A 321 -11.32 14.26 1.75
CA ALA A 321 -12.55 14.64 2.43
C ALA A 321 -12.51 16.08 2.96
N ASN A 322 -13.69 16.66 3.22
CA ASN A 322 -13.86 18.01 3.73
C ASN A 322 -13.29 19.13 2.83
N GLY A 323 -13.12 18.86 1.54
CA GLY A 323 -12.58 19.81 0.56
C GLY A 323 -11.05 19.95 0.62
N ASP A 324 -10.37 19.23 1.46
CA ASP A 324 -8.90 19.20 1.53
C ASP A 324 -8.30 18.61 0.23
N GLN A 325 -7.03 18.87 -0.03
CA GLN A 325 -6.27 18.30 -1.15
C GLN A 325 -4.95 17.70 -0.65
N ALA A 326 -4.51 16.60 -1.25
CA ALA A 326 -3.14 16.14 -1.14
C ALA A 326 -2.34 16.60 -2.35
N VAL A 327 -1.14 17.14 -2.13
CA VAL A 327 -0.22 17.58 -3.18
C VAL A 327 1.16 17.03 -2.88
N ALA A 328 1.80 16.41 -3.89
CA ALA A 328 3.14 15.87 -3.78
C ALA A 328 4.03 16.36 -4.91
N PHE A 329 5.24 16.81 -4.56
CA PHE A 329 6.35 17.07 -5.46
C PHE A 329 7.37 15.97 -5.27
N LEU A 330 7.57 15.16 -6.29
CA LEU A 330 8.51 14.04 -6.31
C LEU A 330 9.69 14.41 -7.19
N ASN A 331 10.90 14.26 -6.67
CA ASN A 331 12.15 14.40 -7.38
C ASN A 331 12.85 13.04 -7.48
N ALA A 332 12.76 12.40 -8.62
CA ALA A 332 13.49 11.17 -8.93
C ALA A 332 14.78 11.44 -9.73
N GLY A 333 15.23 12.69 -9.77
CA GLY A 333 16.55 13.07 -10.30
C GLY A 333 17.68 12.85 -9.28
N ASN A 334 18.90 12.83 -9.75
CA ASN A 334 20.10 12.50 -8.97
C ASN A 334 20.70 13.70 -8.19
N ALA A 335 20.03 14.84 -8.17
CA ALA A 335 20.40 16.03 -7.39
C ALA A 335 19.19 16.66 -6.70
N SER A 336 19.41 17.28 -5.54
CA SER A 336 18.39 18.10 -4.88
C SER A 336 18.04 19.31 -5.73
N ARG A 337 16.77 19.72 -5.74
CA ARG A 337 16.29 20.85 -6.55
C ARG A 337 15.14 21.59 -5.93
N THR A 338 15.03 22.87 -6.25
CA THR A 338 13.84 23.65 -5.95
C THR A 338 12.79 23.40 -7.03
N MET A 339 11.64 22.85 -6.62
CA MET A 339 10.48 22.65 -7.48
C MET A 339 9.46 23.75 -7.21
N GLN A 340 9.00 24.43 -8.27
CA GLN A 340 8.05 25.55 -8.20
C GLN A 340 6.96 25.38 -9.24
N TYR A 341 5.72 25.31 -8.79
CA TYR A 341 4.56 25.13 -9.68
C TYR A 341 3.39 25.99 -9.20
N SER A 342 2.69 26.62 -10.15
CA SER A 342 1.47 27.36 -9.84
C SER A 342 0.35 26.41 -9.39
N LEU A 343 -0.62 26.91 -8.62
CA LEU A 343 -1.81 26.12 -8.30
C LEU A 343 -2.58 25.70 -9.58
N VAL A 344 -2.46 26.45 -10.67
CA VAL A 344 -3.05 26.07 -11.96
C VAL A 344 -2.40 24.77 -12.47
N ASP A 345 -1.07 24.69 -12.43
CA ASP A 345 -0.33 23.49 -12.87
C ASP A 345 -0.61 22.32 -11.94
N VAL A 346 -0.61 22.56 -10.63
CA VAL A 346 -0.87 21.54 -9.59
C VAL A 346 -2.27 20.92 -9.73
N PHE A 347 -3.26 21.71 -10.16
CA PHE A 347 -4.64 21.23 -10.33
C PHE A 347 -5.03 20.97 -11.80
N GLY A 348 -4.05 20.63 -12.65
CA GLY A 348 -4.29 20.05 -13.98
C GLY A 348 -4.27 21.02 -15.14
N GLY A 349 -3.66 22.21 -15.00
CA GLY A 349 -3.43 23.15 -16.09
C GLY A 349 -4.64 23.98 -16.52
N ILE A 350 -5.77 23.88 -15.83
CA ILE A 350 -7.00 24.60 -16.16
C ILE A 350 -7.13 25.83 -15.29
N THR A 351 -7.04 27.01 -15.90
CA THR A 351 -7.08 28.30 -15.19
C THR A 351 -8.40 28.58 -14.47
N THR A 352 -9.49 27.97 -14.89
CA THR A 352 -10.83 28.09 -14.29
C THR A 352 -11.11 27.00 -13.24
N ASN A 353 -10.16 26.11 -12.97
CA ASN A 353 -10.31 25.11 -11.91
C ASN A 353 -10.51 25.79 -10.56
N GLU A 354 -11.60 25.47 -9.86
CA GLU A 354 -11.94 26.09 -8.58
C GLU A 354 -10.84 25.93 -7.53
N ASN A 355 -10.17 24.78 -7.47
CA ASN A 355 -9.07 24.54 -6.55
C ASN A 355 -7.85 25.43 -6.85
N ALA A 356 -7.63 25.77 -8.12
CA ALA A 356 -6.58 26.73 -8.50
C ALA A 356 -6.91 28.17 -8.12
N GLN A 357 -8.19 28.51 -7.94
CA GLN A 357 -8.66 29.85 -7.58
C GLN A 357 -8.73 30.09 -6.06
N LYS A 358 -8.76 29.01 -5.25
CA LYS A 358 -8.88 29.08 -3.79
C LYS A 358 -7.54 29.41 -3.14
N GLY A 359 -7.60 30.08 -1.98
CA GLY A 359 -6.47 30.16 -1.05
C GLY A 359 -6.41 28.91 -0.17
N TRP A 360 -5.21 28.47 0.16
CA TRP A 360 -4.97 27.24 0.91
C TRP A 360 -4.02 27.47 2.07
N ASP A 361 -4.32 26.88 3.22
CA ASP A 361 -3.39 26.65 4.29
C ASP A 361 -2.61 25.37 4.05
N LEU A 362 -1.30 25.42 4.23
CA LEU A 362 -0.37 24.35 3.89
C LEU A 362 0.10 23.61 5.15
N PHE A 363 0.00 22.29 5.13
CA PHE A 363 0.48 21.41 6.19
C PHE A 363 1.47 20.40 5.61
N ASP A 364 2.72 20.44 6.10
CA ASP A 364 3.74 19.46 5.73
C ASP A 364 3.48 18.15 6.48
N VAL A 365 3.15 17.09 5.76
CA VAL A 365 2.81 15.79 6.35
C VAL A 365 4.03 15.05 6.92
N TRP A 366 5.25 15.50 6.58
CA TRP A 366 6.51 15.00 7.12
C TRP A 366 7.15 15.95 8.14
N GLY A 367 6.45 16.99 8.51
CA GLY A 367 6.95 17.97 9.48
C GLY A 367 7.07 17.41 10.91
N ASN A 368 7.95 18.00 11.69
CA ASN A 368 8.34 17.54 13.03
C ASN A 368 7.21 17.44 14.07
N GLN A 369 6.07 18.10 13.85
CA GLN A 369 4.95 18.05 14.81
C GLN A 369 4.17 16.73 14.75
N THR A 370 4.28 15.99 13.66
CA THR A 370 3.54 14.74 13.43
C THR A 370 4.42 13.52 13.38
N LEU A 371 5.71 13.70 13.11
CA LEU A 371 6.65 12.60 13.06
C LEU A 371 7.18 12.28 14.46
N MET A 372 7.09 11.02 14.87
CA MET A 372 7.71 10.54 16.11
C MET A 372 9.23 10.73 16.04
N SER A 373 9.84 11.26 17.10
CA SER A 373 11.31 11.39 17.14
C SER A 373 11.98 10.03 17.23
N ASN A 374 13.20 9.91 16.71
CA ASN A 374 13.97 8.66 16.78
C ASN A 374 14.22 8.20 18.23
N GLU A 375 14.32 9.12 19.19
CA GLU A 375 14.48 8.80 20.61
C GLU A 375 13.21 8.12 21.16
N VAL A 376 12.04 8.70 20.92
CA VAL A 376 10.73 8.14 21.32
C VAL A 376 10.50 6.80 20.61
N ALA A 377 10.77 6.73 19.31
CA ALA A 377 10.66 5.51 18.52
C ALA A 377 11.56 4.37 19.10
N SER A 378 12.79 4.69 19.48
CA SER A 378 13.71 3.75 20.12
C SER A 378 13.18 3.23 21.46
N GLN A 379 12.54 4.09 22.27
CA GLN A 379 11.94 3.71 23.55
C GLN A 379 10.73 2.77 23.34
N VAL A 380 9.94 2.99 22.30
CA VAL A 380 8.82 2.09 21.96
C VAL A 380 9.35 0.74 21.46
N LEU A 381 10.31 0.75 20.53
CA LEU A 381 10.88 -0.48 19.96
C LEU A 381 11.52 -1.39 20.99
N ASN A 382 12.19 -0.83 22.00
CA ASN A 382 12.82 -1.59 23.08
C ASN A 382 11.89 -1.87 24.29
N GLY A 383 10.62 -1.40 24.23
CA GLY A 383 9.60 -1.65 25.24
C GLY A 383 9.72 -0.81 26.53
N THR A 384 10.61 0.22 26.56
CA THR A 384 10.71 1.12 27.72
C THR A 384 9.63 2.18 27.77
N LEU A 385 8.93 2.40 26.65
CA LEU A 385 7.77 3.28 26.54
C LEU A 385 6.62 2.53 25.84
N ALA A 386 5.46 2.49 26.49
CA ALA A 386 4.25 1.98 25.83
C ALA A 386 3.84 2.93 24.70
N VAL A 387 3.53 2.40 23.51
CA VAL A 387 3.22 3.20 22.31
C VAL A 387 2.08 4.19 22.52
N GLY A 388 1.04 3.82 23.30
CA GLY A 388 -0.08 4.72 23.61
C GLY A 388 0.30 5.99 24.38
N ASN A 389 1.49 6.02 24.99
CA ASN A 389 2.05 7.18 25.69
C ASN A 389 3.09 7.95 24.85
N ALA A 390 3.37 7.48 23.63
CA ALA A 390 4.39 8.06 22.77
C ALA A 390 3.89 9.33 22.07
N THR A 391 4.69 10.39 22.11
CA THR A 391 4.41 11.62 21.35
C THR A 391 4.48 11.31 19.85
N GLY A 392 3.50 11.81 19.09
CA GLY A 392 3.41 11.56 17.65
C GLY A 392 2.65 10.27 17.27
N TYR A 393 2.16 9.51 18.24
CA TYR A 393 1.31 8.35 17.98
C TYR A 393 -0.18 8.71 17.98
N TYR A 394 -0.92 8.22 17.00
CA TYR A 394 -2.37 8.34 16.90
C TYR A 394 -3.02 6.96 17.05
N ASN A 395 -3.97 6.80 17.96
CA ASN A 395 -4.70 5.56 18.13
C ASN A 395 -6.04 5.60 17.35
N ALA A 396 -6.08 4.98 16.18
CA ALA A 396 -7.28 4.93 15.34
C ALA A 396 -8.35 3.95 15.89
N SER A 397 -8.05 3.17 16.92
CA SER A 397 -9.04 2.35 17.64
C SER A 397 -9.84 3.17 18.66
N ASP A 398 -9.27 4.25 19.20
CA ASP A 398 -9.95 5.17 20.11
C ASP A 398 -10.83 6.18 19.36
N ALA A 399 -10.30 6.71 18.26
CA ALA A 399 -11.03 7.60 17.36
C ALA A 399 -10.65 7.26 15.91
N SER A 400 -11.64 6.89 15.10
CA SER A 400 -11.38 6.56 13.68
C SER A 400 -10.73 7.72 12.93
N TRP A 401 -10.07 7.44 11.82
CA TRP A 401 -9.42 8.45 10.96
C TRP A 401 -10.41 9.58 10.58
N ALA A 402 -11.64 9.22 10.19
CA ALA A 402 -12.68 10.20 9.85
C ALA A 402 -13.08 11.06 11.07
N GLN A 403 -13.21 10.47 12.25
CA GLN A 403 -13.51 11.22 13.47
C GLN A 403 -12.39 12.18 13.85
N GLY A 404 -11.12 11.71 13.80
CA GLY A 404 -9.96 12.56 14.09
C GLY A 404 -9.83 13.73 13.12
N LEU A 405 -10.05 13.49 11.82
CA LEU A 405 -10.06 14.56 10.80
C LEU A 405 -11.19 15.57 11.04
N ASN A 406 -12.40 15.12 11.34
CA ASN A 406 -13.53 16.00 11.64
C ASN A 406 -13.32 16.82 12.92
N GLN A 407 -12.62 16.27 13.92
CA GLN A 407 -12.24 16.97 15.15
C GLN A 407 -11.01 17.85 15.00
N SER A 408 -10.44 17.94 13.80
CA SER A 408 -9.21 18.67 13.49
C SER A 408 -8.04 18.28 14.39
N ASN A 409 -7.86 16.97 14.63
CA ASN A 409 -6.71 16.46 15.40
C ASN A 409 -5.40 16.84 14.67
N PRO A 410 -4.50 17.61 15.29
CA PRO A 410 -3.32 18.17 14.61
C PRO A 410 -2.36 17.10 14.08
N LEU A 411 -2.31 15.92 14.68
CA LEU A 411 -1.46 14.83 14.22
C LEU A 411 -1.83 14.34 12.80
N LEU A 412 -3.11 14.50 12.39
CA LEU A 412 -3.61 13.98 11.12
C LEU A 412 -3.42 14.95 9.94
N PHE A 413 -3.06 16.20 10.22
CA PHE A 413 -2.90 17.19 9.17
C PHE A 413 -1.44 17.38 8.73
N GLY A 414 -0.51 17.32 9.64
CA GLY A 414 0.88 17.67 9.41
C GLY A 414 1.26 18.96 10.15
N THR A 415 2.50 19.42 9.95
CA THR A 415 3.02 20.66 10.51
C THR A 415 2.56 21.86 9.67
N PRO A 416 1.91 22.90 10.24
CA PRO A 416 1.58 24.11 9.50
C PRO A 416 2.85 24.79 8.98
N VAL A 417 2.90 25.09 7.66
CA VAL A 417 4.08 25.71 7.02
C VAL A 417 3.76 26.99 6.26
N GLY A 418 2.53 27.50 6.37
CA GLY A 418 2.11 28.75 5.76
C GLY A 418 0.85 28.62 4.93
N SER A 419 0.67 29.52 3.97
CA SER A 419 -0.50 29.56 3.08
C SER A 419 -0.11 30.00 1.68
N VAL A 420 -0.97 29.70 0.70
CA VAL A 420 -0.86 30.17 -0.68
C VAL A 420 -2.20 30.74 -1.13
N GLN A 421 -2.15 31.90 -1.79
CA GLN A 421 -3.35 32.53 -2.36
C GLN A 421 -3.75 31.86 -3.69
N GLY A 422 -5.00 32.03 -4.09
CA GLY A 422 -5.48 31.52 -5.37
C GLY A 422 -4.55 31.93 -6.53
N ARG A 423 -4.27 30.99 -7.42
CA ARG A 423 -3.29 31.09 -8.52
C ARG A 423 -1.82 31.28 -8.07
N GLY A 424 -1.55 31.24 -6.78
CA GLY A 424 -0.19 31.35 -6.24
C GLY A 424 0.69 30.18 -6.63
N VAL A 425 1.95 30.21 -6.17
CA VAL A 425 2.98 29.21 -6.47
C VAL A 425 3.32 28.43 -5.21
N LEU A 426 3.31 27.12 -5.30
CA LEU A 426 3.91 26.23 -4.32
C LEU A 426 5.40 26.06 -4.65
N SER A 427 6.25 26.12 -3.63
CA SER A 427 7.70 25.99 -3.78
C SER A 427 8.25 25.11 -2.66
N ALA A 428 9.13 24.17 -3.03
CA ALA A 428 9.85 23.33 -2.08
C ALA A 428 11.24 22.99 -2.61
N ASN A 429 12.20 22.86 -1.69
CA ASN A 429 13.47 22.22 -1.99
C ASN A 429 13.32 20.71 -1.73
N VAL A 430 13.29 19.93 -2.81
CA VAL A 430 13.07 18.49 -2.74
C VAL A 430 14.42 17.79 -2.92
N PRO A 431 14.84 16.94 -1.95
CA PRO A 431 16.12 16.25 -2.03
C PRO A 431 16.17 15.29 -3.24
N ARG A 432 17.38 14.85 -3.57
CA ARG A 432 17.60 13.72 -4.49
C ARG A 432 16.73 12.55 -4.07
N HIS A 433 16.06 11.90 -5.01
CA HIS A 433 15.19 10.74 -4.79
C HIS A 433 14.22 10.97 -3.61
N GLY A 434 13.66 12.16 -3.52
CA GLY A 434 12.86 12.59 -2.37
C GLY A 434 11.49 13.12 -2.77
N ILE A 435 10.73 13.44 -1.74
CA ILE A 435 9.36 13.93 -1.86
C ILE A 435 9.10 15.06 -0.86
N GLN A 436 8.38 16.07 -1.32
CA GLN A 436 7.65 16.99 -0.46
C GLN A 436 6.16 16.73 -0.63
N MET A 437 5.46 16.50 0.46
CA MET A 437 4.02 16.27 0.42
C MET A 437 3.31 17.18 1.41
N TRP A 438 2.21 17.77 0.95
CA TRP A 438 1.34 18.61 1.77
C TRP A 438 -0.10 18.12 1.77
N ARG A 439 -0.78 18.33 2.88
CA ARG A 439 -2.23 18.49 2.93
C ARG A 439 -2.55 19.98 2.80
N LEU A 440 -3.39 20.34 1.86
CA LEU A 440 -3.92 21.69 1.64
C LEU A 440 -5.33 21.76 2.20
N ARG A 441 -5.62 22.76 3.04
CA ARG A 441 -6.96 23.05 3.56
C ARG A 441 -7.47 24.36 3.00
N PRO A 442 -8.73 24.44 2.52
CA PRO A 442 -9.28 25.71 2.03
C PRO A 442 -9.35 26.74 3.16
N GLN A 443 -8.94 27.98 2.88
CA GLN A 443 -9.01 29.07 3.87
C GLN A 443 -10.46 29.43 4.22
N GLU A 444 -10.69 29.81 5.50
CA GLU A 444 -12.02 30.07 6.07
C GLU A 444 -12.72 31.26 5.42
N GLY A 445 -13.14 31.46 4.48
CA GLY A 445 -13.94 32.47 3.77
C GLY A 445 -14.64 31.90 2.55
N MET A 446 -14.22 30.69 2.12
CA MET A 446 -14.79 29.98 0.98
C MET A 446 -15.62 28.73 1.39
N ARG A 447 -15.52 28.25 2.65
CA ARG A 447 -16.33 27.13 3.15
C ARG A 447 -17.85 27.38 3.17
N LYS A 448 -18.29 28.65 3.20
CA LYS A 448 -19.71 29.02 3.36
C LYS A 448 -20.53 29.10 2.07
N ARG A 449 -19.94 28.80 0.88
CA ARG A 449 -20.67 28.86 -0.40
C ARG A 449 -21.19 27.52 -0.92
N ASP A 450 -20.69 26.43 -0.37
CA ASP A 450 -21.05 25.08 -0.86
C ASP A 450 -22.14 24.38 0.00
N GLU A 451 -22.68 25.08 1.04
CA GLU A 451 -23.78 24.58 1.90
C GLU A 451 -25.11 25.34 1.69
N LEU A 452 -25.33 25.97 0.55
CA LEU A 452 -26.63 26.59 0.21
C LEU A 452 -27.25 26.00 -1.02
#